data_063f5547bab44224a6969bdff4c6f895
#
_entry.id   063f5547bab44224a6969bdff4c6f895
#
_cell.length_a   1.000
_cell.length_b   1.000
_cell.length_c   1.000
_cell.angle_alpha   90.00
_cell.angle_beta   90.00
_cell.angle_gamma   90.00
#
_symmetry.space_group_name_H-M   'P 1'
#
loop_
_entity.id
_entity.type
_entity.pdbx_description
1 polymer ?
#
loop_
_entity_poly.entity_id
_entity_poly.type
_entity_poly.pdbx_seq_one_letter_code
_entity_poly.pdbx_strand_id
1 'polypeptide(L)'
;MSKNRFIDENSSELRDANRNPIFGYEDSPVLTLEESVKKLISLVPRVMDYVTTAKKKFNQHSSLLTRDESAAIYLYTISGTSFFESLNKALRTEDRNTLKPWFPFLKLFITALEKLPSVRATVWRGINFDDTLTFVDDEIHIWWSFNSCSEDVSAVKSFLGDSGTLFAIEVIDGKNIAEFSAMPDEKEVVLMPGTRIKRKCESLSIDDRFFILHLEEINSQT
;
A
#
# COMPACT_ATOMS: atom_id res chain seq x y z
N MET A 1 5.90 -11.61 -15.55
CA MET A 1 5.87 -10.14 -15.40
C MET A 1 5.83 -9.83 -13.92
N SER A 2 6.67 -8.95 -13.45
CA SER A 2 6.62 -8.48 -12.07
C SER A 2 5.35 -7.63 -11.93
N LYS A 3 4.47 -7.99 -11.00
CA LYS A 3 3.29 -7.17 -10.70
C LYS A 3 3.74 -5.89 -10.00
N ASN A 4 3.16 -4.77 -10.39
CA ASN A 4 3.52 -3.47 -9.86
C ASN A 4 2.59 -3.10 -8.70
N ARG A 5 3.17 -2.55 -7.61
CA ARG A 5 2.43 -2.13 -6.41
C ARG A 5 1.50 -0.93 -6.64
N PHE A 6 1.77 -0.15 -7.68
CA PHE A 6 1.00 1.06 -8.01
C PHE A 6 -0.22 0.79 -8.89
N ILE A 7 -0.43 -0.47 -9.32
CA ILE A 7 -1.53 -0.86 -10.19
C ILE A 7 -2.37 -1.95 -9.51
N ASP A 8 -3.64 -1.71 -9.35
CA ASP A 8 -4.60 -2.74 -9.01
C ASP A 8 -5.12 -3.44 -10.27
N GLU A 9 -5.12 -4.76 -10.23
CA GLU A 9 -5.71 -5.60 -11.26
C GLU A 9 -7.20 -5.89 -10.99
N ASN A 10 -7.69 -5.49 -9.81
CA ASN A 10 -9.05 -5.73 -9.35
C ASN A 10 -9.60 -4.52 -8.60
N SER A 11 -10.88 -4.22 -8.76
CA SER A 11 -11.62 -3.21 -7.99
C SER A 11 -11.96 -3.64 -6.55
N SER A 12 -11.22 -4.59 -5.97
CA SER A 12 -11.58 -5.14 -4.65
C SER A 12 -11.51 -4.14 -3.50
N GLU A 13 -10.74 -3.06 -3.64
CA GLU A 13 -10.74 -1.94 -2.68
C GLU A 13 -12.01 -1.08 -2.79
N LEU A 14 -12.60 -1.06 -3.97
CA LEU A 14 -13.70 -0.20 -4.36
C LEU A 14 -15.07 -0.86 -4.08
N ARG A 15 -15.06 -2.14 -3.69
CA ARG A 15 -16.29 -2.85 -3.36
C ARG A 15 -16.54 -2.80 -1.86
N ASP A 16 -17.77 -2.53 -1.49
CA ASP A 16 -18.30 -2.48 -0.12
C ASP A 16 -18.04 -3.71 0.77
N ALA A 17 -17.49 -4.76 0.21
CA ALA A 17 -17.38 -6.07 0.83
C ALA A 17 -16.45 -6.11 2.05
N ASN A 18 -15.53 -5.16 2.20
CA ASN A 18 -14.54 -5.19 3.27
C ASN A 18 -14.67 -3.99 4.23
N ARG A 19 -15.75 -3.97 5.01
CA ARG A 19 -16.06 -2.90 5.97
C ARG A 19 -15.39 -3.06 7.34
N ASN A 20 -14.66 -4.14 7.58
CA ASN A 20 -14.09 -4.42 8.90
C ASN A 20 -12.70 -3.80 9.03
N PRO A 21 -12.49 -2.91 10.01
CA PRO A 21 -11.17 -2.34 10.27
C PRO A 21 -10.17 -3.44 10.64
N ILE A 22 -8.90 -3.16 10.42
CA ILE A 22 -7.82 -3.98 10.95
C ILE A 22 -7.75 -3.70 12.45
N PHE A 23 -8.01 -4.71 13.27
CA PHE A 23 -7.83 -4.63 14.70
C PHE A 23 -7.29 -5.95 15.24
N GLY A 24 -6.66 -5.89 16.41
CA GLY A 24 -6.08 -7.04 17.09
C GLY A 24 -4.59 -7.28 16.80
N TYR A 25 -3.99 -6.62 15.81
CA TYR A 25 -2.55 -6.63 15.60
C TYR A 25 -1.84 -5.77 16.66
N GLU A 26 -2.52 -4.79 17.22
CA GLU A 26 -2.03 -3.86 18.25
C GLU A 26 -1.57 -4.60 19.50
N ASP A 27 -2.24 -5.70 19.84
CA ASP A 27 -1.91 -6.55 20.98
C ASP A 27 -0.63 -7.37 20.75
N SER A 28 -0.14 -7.45 19.51
CA SER A 28 1.11 -8.14 19.20
C SER A 28 2.31 -7.31 19.68
N PRO A 29 3.35 -7.94 20.26
CA PRO A 29 4.58 -7.22 20.55
C PRO A 29 5.31 -6.85 19.26
N VAL A 30 6.10 -5.77 19.30
CA VAL A 30 7.05 -5.46 18.22
C VAL A 30 8.19 -6.49 18.30
N LEU A 31 8.29 -7.33 17.28
CA LEU A 31 9.29 -8.41 17.17
C LEU A 31 10.39 -8.03 16.16
N THR A 32 11.46 -8.81 16.12
CA THR A 32 12.44 -8.75 15.01
C THR A 32 11.75 -9.12 13.69
N LEU A 33 12.31 -8.69 12.56
CA LEU A 33 11.71 -9.00 11.25
C LEU A 33 11.61 -10.52 11.03
N GLU A 34 12.64 -11.29 11.42
CA GLU A 34 12.66 -12.75 11.33
C GLU A 34 11.52 -13.39 12.13
N GLU A 35 11.31 -12.93 13.35
CA GLU A 35 10.25 -13.45 14.23
C GLU A 35 8.86 -13.07 13.72
N SER A 36 8.72 -11.86 13.22
CA SER A 36 7.45 -11.33 12.72
C SER A 36 6.90 -12.08 11.51
N VAL A 37 7.77 -12.70 10.70
CA VAL A 37 7.38 -13.47 9.51
C VAL A 37 7.34 -14.99 9.70
N LYS A 38 7.66 -15.51 10.88
CA LYS A 38 7.70 -16.98 11.12
C LYS A 38 6.42 -17.70 10.71
N LYS A 39 5.25 -17.09 11.00
CA LYS A 39 3.95 -17.66 10.64
C LYS A 39 3.64 -17.55 9.15
N LEU A 40 4.42 -16.78 8.40
CA LEU A 40 4.23 -16.54 6.96
C LEU A 40 5.01 -17.53 6.09
N ILE A 41 5.87 -18.38 6.67
CA ILE A 41 6.73 -19.32 5.92
C ILE A 41 5.90 -20.26 5.03
N SER A 42 4.72 -20.68 5.51
CA SER A 42 3.80 -21.52 4.73
C SER A 42 2.93 -20.75 3.73
N LEU A 43 2.81 -19.44 3.88
CA LEU A 43 1.94 -18.57 3.07
C LEU A 43 2.71 -17.86 1.96
N VAL A 44 3.97 -17.51 2.24
CA VAL A 44 4.83 -16.76 1.31
C VAL A 44 6.10 -17.57 1.04
N PRO A 45 6.21 -18.21 -0.12
CA PRO A 45 7.40 -18.97 -0.48
C PRO A 45 8.67 -18.12 -0.38
N ARG A 46 9.74 -18.67 0.17
CA ARG A 46 11.05 -18.03 0.30
C ARG A 46 11.08 -16.75 1.14
N VAL A 47 10.09 -16.51 2.00
CA VAL A 47 10.02 -15.28 2.81
C VAL A 47 11.32 -15.06 3.62
N MET A 48 11.96 -16.10 4.13
CA MET A 48 13.23 -15.99 4.89
C MET A 48 14.41 -15.53 4.02
N ASP A 49 14.42 -15.86 2.73
CA ASP A 49 15.43 -15.35 1.78
C ASP A 49 15.24 -13.85 1.58
N TYR A 50 13.98 -13.41 1.45
CA TYR A 50 13.63 -11.99 1.32
C TYR A 50 13.97 -11.20 2.58
N VAL A 51 13.70 -11.75 3.78
CA VAL A 51 14.12 -11.17 5.06
C VAL A 51 15.64 -11.00 5.11
N THR A 52 16.38 -12.06 4.73
CA THR A 52 17.84 -12.01 4.69
C THR A 52 18.34 -10.90 3.77
N THR A 53 17.71 -10.74 2.61
CA THR A 53 18.03 -9.67 1.65
C THR A 53 17.71 -8.30 2.23
N ALA A 54 16.52 -8.12 2.80
CA ALA A 54 16.08 -6.87 3.40
C ALA A 54 17.04 -6.43 4.53
N LYS A 55 17.43 -7.35 5.40
CA LYS A 55 18.36 -7.05 6.51
C LYS A 55 19.81 -6.79 6.08
N LYS A 56 20.17 -7.10 4.85
CA LYS A 56 21.47 -6.72 4.25
C LYS A 56 21.42 -5.36 3.55
N LYS A 57 20.25 -4.98 3.02
CA LYS A 57 20.08 -3.82 2.14
C LYS A 57 19.26 -2.67 2.74
N PHE A 58 18.80 -2.80 3.99
CA PHE A 58 18.05 -1.73 4.65
C PHE A 58 18.85 -0.43 4.72
N ASN A 59 18.17 0.70 4.84
CA ASN A 59 18.84 1.99 5.02
C ASN A 59 19.51 2.04 6.41
N GLN A 60 20.84 2.11 6.41
CA GLN A 60 21.67 2.16 7.62
C GLN A 60 21.92 3.59 8.12
N HIS A 61 21.56 4.60 7.33
CA HIS A 61 21.89 6.01 7.61
C HIS A 61 20.76 6.75 8.32
N SER A 62 19.55 6.22 8.30
CA SER A 62 18.42 6.84 8.98
C SER A 62 18.42 6.48 10.47
N SER A 63 18.28 7.50 11.31
CA SER A 63 18.10 7.34 12.76
C SER A 63 16.62 7.24 13.18
N LEU A 64 15.69 7.39 12.25
CA LEU A 64 14.25 7.37 12.54
C LEU A 64 13.74 5.96 12.85
N LEU A 65 14.26 4.97 12.14
CA LEU A 65 13.80 3.59 12.22
C LEU A 65 14.88 2.67 12.78
N THR A 66 14.46 1.67 13.53
CA THR A 66 15.33 0.57 13.88
C THR A 66 15.71 -0.25 12.64
N ARG A 67 16.73 -1.10 12.76
CA ARG A 67 17.13 -2.01 11.71
C ARG A 67 15.98 -2.88 11.17
N ASP A 68 15.20 -3.43 12.09
CA ASP A 68 14.09 -4.32 11.73
C ASP A 68 12.92 -3.57 11.10
N GLU A 69 12.62 -2.35 11.54
CA GLU A 69 11.61 -1.48 10.96
C GLU A 69 11.99 -1.05 9.54
N SER A 70 13.22 -0.58 9.34
CA SER A 70 13.70 -0.23 8.00
C SER A 70 13.72 -1.43 7.06
N ALA A 71 14.16 -2.60 7.55
CA ALA A 71 14.15 -3.83 6.78
C ALA A 71 12.73 -4.33 6.48
N ALA A 72 11.73 -4.04 7.33
CA ALA A 72 10.33 -4.39 7.07
C ALA A 72 9.77 -3.58 5.89
N ILE A 73 10.09 -2.28 5.81
CA ILE A 73 9.74 -1.45 4.64
C ILE A 73 10.45 -1.96 3.39
N TYR A 74 11.75 -2.25 3.49
CA TYR A 74 12.49 -2.81 2.36
C TYR A 74 11.88 -4.13 1.88
N LEU A 75 11.50 -5.05 2.78
CA LEU A 75 10.84 -6.32 2.45
C LEU A 75 9.53 -6.10 1.69
N TYR A 76 8.70 -5.16 2.15
CA TYR A 76 7.42 -4.83 1.50
C TYR A 76 7.61 -4.39 0.04
N THR A 77 8.70 -3.70 -0.25
CA THR A 77 8.97 -3.09 -1.57
C THR A 77 9.80 -3.96 -2.52
N ILE A 78 10.28 -5.15 -2.09
CA ILE A 78 11.04 -6.05 -2.98
C ILE A 78 10.18 -6.50 -4.16
N SER A 79 10.61 -6.14 -5.37
CA SER A 79 9.96 -6.55 -6.62
C SER A 79 10.12 -8.05 -6.89
N GLY A 80 9.15 -8.64 -7.60
CA GLY A 80 9.20 -10.06 -8.01
C GLY A 80 8.91 -11.05 -6.86
N THR A 81 8.45 -10.56 -5.72
CA THR A 81 7.96 -11.39 -4.62
C THR A 81 6.44 -11.33 -4.55
N SER A 82 5.81 -12.36 -3.97
CA SER A 82 4.36 -12.34 -3.69
C SER A 82 4.04 -11.72 -2.32
N PHE A 83 5.01 -11.09 -1.64
CA PHE A 83 4.86 -10.68 -0.25
C PHE A 83 3.76 -9.62 -0.08
N PHE A 84 3.90 -8.47 -0.78
CA PHE A 84 2.92 -7.39 -0.67
C PHE A 84 1.53 -7.80 -1.20
N GLU A 85 1.48 -8.61 -2.27
CA GLU A 85 0.22 -9.13 -2.83
C GLU A 85 -0.51 -10.01 -1.82
N SER A 86 0.23 -10.94 -1.18
CA SER A 86 -0.33 -11.86 -0.18
C SER A 86 -0.82 -11.11 1.06
N LEU A 87 -0.06 -10.10 1.51
CA LEU A 87 -0.46 -9.22 2.62
C LEU A 87 -1.76 -8.47 2.27
N ASN A 88 -1.77 -7.76 1.14
CA ASN A 88 -2.92 -6.96 0.75
C ASN A 88 -4.15 -7.82 0.44
N LYS A 89 -3.96 -9.03 -0.12
CA LYS A 89 -5.04 -10.01 -0.26
C LYS A 89 -5.63 -10.40 1.10
N ALA A 90 -4.78 -10.68 2.10
CA ALA A 90 -5.26 -11.01 3.45
C ALA A 90 -6.00 -9.84 4.10
N LEU A 91 -5.54 -8.59 3.88
CA LEU A 91 -6.20 -7.38 4.37
C LEU A 91 -7.60 -7.18 3.76
N ARG A 92 -7.79 -7.53 2.50
CA ARG A 92 -9.05 -7.41 1.76
C ARG A 92 -10.02 -8.58 1.95
N THR A 93 -9.58 -9.68 2.53
CA THR A 93 -10.42 -10.88 2.71
C THR A 93 -11.40 -10.67 3.86
N GLU A 94 -12.66 -11.04 3.66
CA GLU A 94 -13.72 -10.98 4.69
C GLU A 94 -13.42 -11.90 5.88
N ASP A 95 -12.86 -13.10 5.64
CA ASP A 95 -12.40 -13.98 6.72
C ASP A 95 -11.16 -13.42 7.41
N ARG A 96 -11.40 -12.70 8.49
CA ARG A 96 -10.33 -12.06 9.29
C ARG A 96 -9.37 -13.05 9.95
N ASN A 97 -9.67 -14.35 10.00
CA ASN A 97 -8.73 -15.35 10.50
C ASN A 97 -7.51 -15.50 9.58
N THR A 98 -7.68 -15.22 8.29
CA THR A 98 -6.57 -15.23 7.32
C THR A 98 -5.53 -14.14 7.59
N LEU A 99 -5.92 -13.07 8.30
CA LEU A 99 -5.02 -11.97 8.67
C LEU A 99 -4.21 -12.24 9.94
N LYS A 100 -4.68 -13.10 10.83
CA LYS A 100 -4.00 -13.39 12.12
C LYS A 100 -2.52 -13.80 11.99
N PRO A 101 -2.10 -14.61 11.00
CA PRO A 101 -0.68 -14.92 10.81
C PRO A 101 0.18 -13.69 10.51
N TRP A 102 -0.42 -12.63 9.95
CA TRP A 102 0.25 -11.39 9.58
C TRP A 102 0.39 -10.38 10.72
N PHE A 103 -0.34 -10.55 11.84
CA PHE A 103 -0.34 -9.59 12.95
C PHE A 103 1.06 -9.22 13.45
N PRO A 104 2.01 -10.15 13.65
CA PRO A 104 3.36 -9.76 14.10
C PRO A 104 4.08 -8.86 13.06
N PHE A 105 3.95 -9.16 11.76
CA PHE A 105 4.51 -8.32 10.71
C PHE A 105 3.78 -6.97 10.61
N LEU A 106 2.46 -6.97 10.66
CA LEU A 106 1.65 -5.73 10.66
C LEU A 106 2.06 -4.82 11.83
N LYS A 107 2.25 -5.38 13.03
CA LYS A 107 2.70 -4.59 14.18
C LYS A 107 4.05 -3.91 13.92
N LEU A 108 5.03 -4.64 13.41
CA LEU A 108 6.34 -4.10 13.08
C LEU A 108 6.25 -3.05 11.96
N PHE A 109 5.56 -3.37 10.88
CA PHE A 109 5.48 -2.54 9.68
C PHE A 109 4.71 -1.24 9.93
N ILE A 110 3.54 -1.30 10.59
CA ILE A 110 2.74 -0.13 10.93
C ILE A 110 3.51 0.76 11.93
N THR A 111 4.15 0.16 12.95
CA THR A 111 4.99 0.93 13.89
C THR A 111 6.11 1.67 13.15
N ALA A 112 6.71 1.06 12.12
CA ALA A 112 7.70 1.73 11.28
C ALA A 112 7.09 2.92 10.52
N LEU A 113 5.95 2.71 9.86
CA LEU A 113 5.28 3.76 9.07
C LEU A 113 4.80 4.94 9.95
N GLU A 114 4.28 4.66 11.15
CA GLU A 114 3.83 5.68 12.10
C GLU A 114 4.95 6.61 12.59
N LYS A 115 6.21 6.13 12.57
CA LYS A 115 7.37 6.96 12.89
C LYS A 115 7.75 7.93 11.77
N LEU A 116 7.32 7.66 10.55
CA LEU A 116 7.60 8.54 9.42
C LEU A 116 6.68 9.77 9.46
N PRO A 117 7.18 10.95 9.06
CA PRO A 117 6.35 12.13 8.96
C PRO A 117 5.24 11.95 7.94
N SER A 118 4.08 12.52 8.20
CA SER A 118 2.98 12.57 7.24
C SER A 118 3.33 13.50 6.09
N VAL A 119 3.06 13.05 4.87
CA VAL A 119 3.24 13.82 3.65
C VAL A 119 1.90 14.33 3.17
N ARG A 120 1.85 15.62 2.80
CA ARG A 120 0.72 16.25 2.12
C ARG A 120 1.13 16.56 0.69
N ALA A 121 0.62 15.77 -0.25
CA ALA A 121 0.99 15.86 -1.66
C ALA A 121 -0.13 15.32 -2.54
N THR A 122 -0.03 15.54 -3.84
CA THR A 122 -0.78 14.75 -4.84
C THR A 122 0.05 13.55 -5.22
N VAL A 123 -0.50 12.36 -5.01
CA VAL A 123 0.14 11.09 -5.36
C VAL A 123 -0.70 10.34 -6.40
N TRP A 124 -0.06 9.43 -7.11
CA TRP A 124 -0.64 8.75 -8.26
C TRP A 124 -0.70 7.24 -8.03
N ARG A 125 -1.84 6.65 -8.43
CA ARG A 125 -2.07 5.22 -8.46
C ARG A 125 -2.85 4.87 -9.70
N GLY A 126 -2.62 3.69 -10.29
CA GLY A 126 -3.32 3.25 -11.48
C GLY A 126 -4.15 1.99 -11.25
N ILE A 127 -5.16 1.82 -12.10
CA ILE A 127 -5.91 0.58 -12.27
C ILE A 127 -6.09 0.32 -13.76
N ASN A 128 -5.98 -0.96 -14.15
CA ASN A 128 -6.02 -1.38 -15.56
C ASN A 128 -7.45 -1.59 -16.11
N PHE A 129 -8.42 -0.84 -15.61
CA PHE A 129 -9.81 -0.86 -16.11
C PHE A 129 -10.47 0.49 -15.87
N ASP A 130 -11.61 0.70 -16.56
CA ASP A 130 -12.42 1.89 -16.33
C ASP A 130 -13.21 1.73 -15.02
N ASP A 131 -12.89 2.56 -14.05
CA ASP A 131 -13.52 2.54 -12.73
C ASP A 131 -14.18 3.88 -12.35
N THR A 132 -14.42 4.72 -13.34
CA THR A 132 -15.06 6.04 -13.12
C THR A 132 -16.44 5.92 -12.49
N LEU A 133 -17.12 4.78 -12.67
CA LEU A 133 -18.46 4.53 -12.13
C LEU A 133 -18.46 4.04 -10.68
N THR A 134 -17.34 3.56 -10.15
CA THR A 134 -17.27 3.04 -8.77
C THR A 134 -17.23 4.15 -7.73
N PHE A 135 -16.64 5.30 -8.09
CA PHE A 135 -16.60 6.47 -7.21
C PHE A 135 -17.81 7.37 -7.48
N VAL A 136 -18.88 7.15 -6.73
CA VAL A 136 -20.06 8.01 -6.78
C VAL A 136 -19.75 9.33 -6.06
N ASP A 137 -20.31 10.44 -6.57
CA ASP A 137 -20.15 11.75 -5.94
C ASP A 137 -20.67 11.70 -4.49
N ASP A 138 -19.92 12.34 -3.59
CA ASP A 138 -20.16 12.43 -2.15
C ASP A 138 -20.05 11.12 -1.35
N GLU A 139 -19.72 9.98 -1.95
CA GLU A 139 -19.48 8.74 -1.24
C GLU A 139 -18.04 8.67 -0.71
N ILE A 140 -17.90 8.20 0.54
CA ILE A 140 -16.59 7.96 1.16
C ILE A 140 -16.27 6.49 1.05
N HIS A 141 -15.17 6.19 0.37
CA HIS A 141 -14.61 4.85 0.25
C HIS A 141 -13.52 4.64 1.29
N ILE A 142 -13.49 3.46 1.92
CA ILE A 142 -12.47 3.11 2.90
C ILE A 142 -11.58 2.03 2.29
N TRP A 143 -10.30 2.34 2.17
CA TRP A 143 -9.30 1.41 1.66
C TRP A 143 -8.67 0.61 2.81
N TRP A 144 -8.93 -0.69 2.83
CA TRP A 144 -8.51 -1.56 3.94
C TRP A 144 -7.16 -2.26 3.71
N SER A 145 -6.52 -2.05 2.58
CA SER A 145 -5.16 -2.52 2.33
C SER A 145 -4.15 -1.37 2.35
N PHE A 146 -2.87 -1.71 2.32
CA PHE A 146 -1.85 -0.71 2.01
C PHE A 146 -1.93 -0.34 0.54
N ASN A 147 -2.03 0.93 0.26
CA ASN A 147 -2.09 1.44 -1.10
C ASN A 147 -0.80 2.18 -1.43
N SER A 148 0.04 1.56 -2.25
CA SER A 148 1.25 2.16 -2.77
C SER A 148 0.89 3.14 -3.88
N CYS A 149 1.36 4.37 -3.73
CA CYS A 149 1.21 5.46 -4.68
C CYS A 149 2.59 6.02 -5.01
N SER A 150 2.71 6.79 -6.07
CA SER A 150 3.95 7.48 -6.42
C SER A 150 3.74 8.99 -6.50
N GLU A 151 4.70 9.79 -6.04
CA GLU A 151 4.73 11.23 -6.34
C GLU A 151 5.05 11.50 -7.82
N ASP A 152 5.55 10.50 -8.56
CA ASP A 152 5.89 10.61 -9.97
C ASP A 152 4.86 9.86 -10.84
N VAL A 153 4.03 10.61 -11.55
CA VAL A 153 3.04 10.04 -12.47
C VAL A 153 3.67 9.16 -13.56
N SER A 154 4.92 9.44 -13.94
CA SER A 154 5.63 8.66 -14.96
C SER A 154 5.94 7.24 -14.50
N ALA A 155 6.22 7.07 -13.19
CA ALA A 155 6.41 5.75 -12.61
C ALA A 155 5.14 4.90 -12.71
N VAL A 156 3.96 5.51 -12.49
CA VAL A 156 2.67 4.80 -12.59
C VAL A 156 2.27 4.53 -14.05
N LYS A 157 2.44 5.52 -14.94
CA LYS A 157 2.10 5.39 -16.37
C LYS A 157 2.86 4.26 -17.05
N SER A 158 4.11 4.02 -16.68
CA SER A 158 4.93 2.95 -17.27
C SER A 158 4.33 1.54 -17.05
N PHE A 159 3.41 1.39 -16.12
CA PHE A 159 2.77 0.13 -15.75
C PHE A 159 1.30 0.04 -16.16
N LEU A 160 0.68 1.14 -16.57
CA LEU A 160 -0.64 1.10 -17.22
C LEU A 160 -0.49 0.48 -18.61
N GLY A 161 -1.42 -0.38 -18.96
CA GLY A 161 -1.52 -0.95 -20.31
C GLY A 161 -2.02 0.06 -21.33
N ASP A 162 -2.75 -0.42 -22.33
CA ASP A 162 -3.31 0.42 -23.41
C ASP A 162 -4.53 1.24 -22.96
N SER A 163 -5.08 0.97 -21.78
CA SER A 163 -6.22 1.67 -21.18
C SER A 163 -6.22 1.52 -19.67
N GLY A 164 -6.88 2.41 -18.95
CA GLY A 164 -7.03 2.33 -17.49
C GLY A 164 -7.38 3.67 -16.84
N THR A 165 -7.50 3.64 -15.52
CA THR A 165 -7.77 4.82 -14.72
C THR A 165 -6.56 5.19 -13.87
N LEU A 166 -6.20 6.47 -13.91
CA LEU A 166 -5.22 7.10 -13.01
C LEU A 166 -5.96 7.80 -11.88
N PHE A 167 -5.67 7.43 -10.67
CA PHE A 167 -6.07 8.21 -9.50
C PHE A 167 -5.02 9.28 -9.21
N ALA A 168 -5.45 10.53 -9.20
CA ALA A 168 -4.71 11.66 -8.64
C ALA A 168 -5.27 11.91 -7.25
N ILE A 169 -4.52 11.57 -6.20
CA ILE A 169 -5.02 11.54 -4.84
C ILE A 169 -4.33 12.63 -4.02
N GLU A 170 -5.10 13.61 -3.53
CA GLU A 170 -4.60 14.56 -2.54
C GLU A 170 -4.57 13.90 -1.18
N VAL A 171 -3.37 13.58 -0.71
CA VAL A 171 -3.18 12.91 0.59
C VAL A 171 -2.81 13.90 1.69
N ILE A 172 -3.18 13.57 2.92
CA ILE A 172 -2.89 14.36 4.13
C ILE A 172 -2.07 13.58 5.15
N ASP A 173 -2.10 12.24 5.12
CA ASP A 173 -1.33 11.36 6.00
C ASP A 173 -0.59 10.25 5.23
N GLY A 174 -0.18 10.53 3.99
CA GLY A 174 0.67 9.62 3.23
C GLY A 174 2.02 9.40 3.92
N LYS A 175 2.59 8.19 3.82
CA LYS A 175 3.92 7.86 4.37
C LYS A 175 4.91 7.67 3.24
N ASN A 176 5.82 8.64 3.07
CA ASN A 176 6.90 8.52 2.08
C ASN A 176 7.92 7.49 2.56
N ILE A 177 8.06 6.40 1.81
CA ILE A 177 8.97 5.29 2.13
C ILE A 177 10.13 5.17 1.15
N ALA A 178 10.30 6.11 0.22
CA ALA A 178 11.29 6.03 -0.86
C ALA A 178 12.71 5.78 -0.33
N GLU A 179 13.09 6.44 0.77
CA GLU A 179 14.42 6.30 1.39
C GLU A 179 14.68 4.89 1.93
N PHE A 180 13.63 4.14 2.29
CA PHE A 180 13.71 2.79 2.87
C PHE A 180 13.34 1.69 1.86
N SER A 181 12.89 2.07 0.67
CA SER A 181 12.40 1.19 -0.39
C SER A 181 13.54 0.42 -1.08
N ALA A 182 13.23 -0.76 -1.59
CA ALA A 182 14.09 -1.46 -2.53
C ALA A 182 14.17 -0.76 -3.90
N MET A 183 13.24 0.15 -4.18
CA MET A 183 13.09 0.90 -5.44
C MET A 183 12.90 2.41 -5.14
N PRO A 184 13.96 3.11 -4.68
CA PRO A 184 13.84 4.51 -4.23
C PRO A 184 13.41 5.47 -5.35
N ASP A 185 13.74 5.17 -6.60
CA ASP A 185 13.39 6.00 -7.76
C ASP A 185 11.87 6.02 -8.05
N GLU A 186 11.11 5.06 -7.49
CA GLU A 186 9.65 5.02 -7.61
C GLU A 186 8.95 6.10 -6.76
N LYS A 187 9.67 6.80 -5.87
CA LYS A 187 9.15 7.86 -4.98
C LYS A 187 7.86 7.44 -4.28
N GLU A 188 7.90 6.25 -3.68
CA GLU A 188 6.72 5.60 -3.15
C GLU A 188 6.20 6.29 -1.89
N VAL A 189 4.90 6.56 -1.90
CA VAL A 189 4.11 7.00 -0.75
C VAL A 189 3.04 5.95 -0.48
N VAL A 190 2.99 5.46 0.75
CA VAL A 190 2.02 4.44 1.19
C VAL A 190 0.87 5.10 1.92
N LEU A 191 -0.35 4.77 1.51
CA LEU A 191 -1.57 5.06 2.27
C LEU A 191 -1.87 3.88 3.20
N MET A 192 -2.17 4.20 4.45
CA MET A 192 -2.42 3.21 5.49
C MET A 192 -3.76 2.51 5.30
N PRO A 193 -3.89 1.27 5.76
CA PRO A 193 -5.20 0.62 5.84
C PRO A 193 -6.18 1.45 6.68
N GLY A 194 -7.39 1.61 6.17
CA GLY A 194 -8.41 2.47 6.79
C GLY A 194 -8.42 3.90 6.24
N THR A 195 -7.56 4.24 5.28
CA THR A 195 -7.60 5.55 4.61
C THR A 195 -8.95 5.77 3.96
N ARG A 196 -9.55 6.92 4.23
CA ARG A 196 -10.85 7.34 3.74
C ARG A 196 -10.66 8.25 2.54
N ILE A 197 -11.21 7.88 1.41
CA ILE A 197 -11.07 8.57 0.13
C ILE A 197 -12.43 9.00 -0.38
N LYS A 198 -12.50 10.20 -0.91
CA LYS A 198 -13.67 10.77 -1.56
C LYS A 198 -13.31 11.30 -2.94
N ARG A 199 -14.23 11.21 -3.88
CA ARG A 199 -14.11 11.88 -5.17
C ARG A 199 -14.18 13.39 -4.99
N LYS A 200 -13.29 14.13 -5.65
CA LYS A 200 -13.18 15.58 -5.52
C LYS A 200 -13.88 16.33 -6.66
N CYS A 201 -13.79 15.80 -7.87
CA CYS A 201 -14.41 16.40 -9.05
C CYS A 201 -14.70 15.35 -10.12
N GLU A 202 -15.36 15.76 -11.19
CA GLU A 202 -15.63 14.89 -12.34
C GLU A 202 -14.33 14.32 -12.94
N SER A 203 -14.42 13.11 -13.48
CA SER A 203 -13.30 12.44 -14.13
C SER A 203 -12.98 13.13 -15.48
N LEU A 204 -11.70 13.13 -15.81
CA LEU A 204 -11.22 13.57 -17.12
C LEU A 204 -10.95 12.34 -17.98
N SER A 205 -11.54 12.29 -19.18
CA SER A 205 -11.22 11.29 -20.20
C SER A 205 -10.07 11.79 -21.09
N ILE A 206 -9.12 10.89 -21.38
CA ILE A 206 -8.05 11.12 -22.34
C ILE A 206 -8.15 10.05 -23.41
N ASP A 207 -8.51 10.46 -24.64
CA ASP A 207 -8.62 9.59 -25.82
C ASP A 207 -9.52 8.35 -25.63
N ASP A 208 -10.56 8.45 -24.79
CA ASP A 208 -11.50 7.37 -24.42
C ASP A 208 -10.85 6.07 -23.94
N ARG A 209 -9.55 6.09 -23.62
CA ARG A 209 -8.78 4.94 -23.14
C ARG A 209 -8.26 5.11 -21.72
N PHE A 210 -7.96 6.35 -21.35
CA PHE A 210 -7.48 6.68 -20.03
C PHE A 210 -8.41 7.67 -19.35
N PHE A 211 -8.65 7.43 -18.08
CA PHE A 211 -9.42 8.32 -17.23
C PHE A 211 -8.52 8.82 -16.09
N ILE A 212 -8.67 10.08 -15.73
CA ILE A 212 -8.07 10.63 -14.50
C ILE A 212 -9.19 10.90 -13.52
N LEU A 213 -9.14 10.24 -12.38
CA LEU A 213 -10.06 10.46 -11.28
C LEU A 213 -9.35 11.20 -10.17
N HIS A 214 -9.85 12.39 -9.83
CA HIS A 214 -9.30 13.19 -8.76
C HIS A 214 -9.96 12.84 -7.44
N LEU A 215 -9.17 12.35 -6.50
CA LEU A 215 -9.59 11.90 -5.18
C LEU A 215 -8.94 12.77 -4.10
N GLU A 216 -9.55 12.81 -2.94
CA GLU A 216 -8.98 13.42 -1.74
C GLU A 216 -9.12 12.50 -0.53
N GLU A 217 -8.10 12.51 0.30
CA GLU A 217 -8.13 11.85 1.60
C GLU A 217 -8.94 12.69 2.58
N ILE A 218 -9.84 12.03 3.32
CA ILE A 218 -10.71 12.67 4.31
C ILE A 218 -10.21 12.35 5.72
N ASN A 219 -10.09 13.37 6.56
CA ASN A 219 -9.74 13.19 7.96
C ASN A 219 -10.77 12.30 8.68
N SER A 220 -10.27 11.43 9.57
CA SER A 220 -11.12 10.54 10.39
C SER A 220 -11.97 11.28 11.42
N GLN A 221 -11.82 12.60 11.54
CA GLN A 221 -12.51 13.45 12.54
C GLN A 221 -13.68 14.27 11.99
N THR A 222 -14.08 14.04 10.74
CA THR A 222 -15.25 14.72 10.14
C THR A 222 -16.37 13.74 9.87
#